data_0d93711d302ddf8036b69c37e89d4c84
#
_entry.id   0d93711d302ddf8036b69c37e89d4c84
#
_cell.length_a   1.000
_cell.length_b   1.000
_cell.length_c   1.000
_cell.angle_alpha   90.00
_cell.angle_beta   90.00
_cell.angle_gamma   90.00
#
_symmetry.space_group_name_H-M   'P 1'
#
loop_
_entity.id
_entity.type
_entity.pdbx_description
1 polymer ?
#
loop_
_entity_poly.entity_id
_entity_poly.type
_entity_poly.pdbx_seq_one_letter_code
_entity_poly.pdbx_strand_id
1 'polypeptide(L)'
;MPAYIVVEVEVHDPQRYENYKAMVPPSFAAYGGRFLVRGGKVETLEGDWSPKRFVMVEFPSVDKARAWWDSPEYAEAKALRQETATTQMIVVEGVD
;
A
#
# COMPACT_ATOMS: atom_id res chain seq x y z
N MET A 1 -7.06 -7.14 -16.56
CA MET A 1 -6.62 -7.97 -15.44
C MET A 1 -6.36 -7.11 -14.22
N PRO A 2 -6.93 -7.40 -13.08
CA PRO A 2 -6.65 -6.62 -11.89
C PRO A 2 -5.19 -6.75 -11.48
N ALA A 3 -4.73 -5.81 -10.69
CA ALA A 3 -3.39 -5.85 -10.14
C ALA A 3 -3.46 -5.49 -8.66
N TYR A 4 -2.49 -5.98 -7.91
CA TYR A 4 -2.46 -5.78 -6.48
C TYR A 4 -1.12 -5.17 -6.07
N ILE A 5 -1.18 -4.11 -5.28
CA ILE A 5 -0.01 -3.64 -4.57
C ILE A 5 -0.04 -4.30 -3.19
N VAL A 6 1.04 -4.98 -2.86
CA VAL A 6 1.20 -5.71 -1.60
C VAL A 6 2.31 -5.04 -0.82
N VAL A 7 2.02 -4.67 0.41
CA VAL A 7 2.93 -3.85 1.20
C VAL A 7 3.12 -4.48 2.58
N GLU A 8 4.36 -4.66 2.96
CA GLU A 8 4.73 -4.95 4.34
C GLU A 8 5.33 -3.69 4.94
N VAL A 9 4.83 -3.27 6.09
CA VAL A 9 5.19 -1.98 6.68
C VAL A 9 5.67 -2.17 8.12
N GLU A 10 6.80 -1.54 8.43
CA GLU A 10 7.23 -1.35 9.81
C GLU A 10 7.19 0.14 10.11
N VAL A 11 6.26 0.55 10.97
CA VAL A 11 6.06 1.96 11.29
C VAL A 11 7.04 2.38 12.39
N HIS A 12 7.78 3.47 12.15
CA HIS A 12 8.75 4.02 13.10
C HIS A 12 8.20 5.24 13.83
N ASP A 13 7.36 6.02 13.15
CA ASP A 13 6.74 7.23 13.70
C ASP A 13 5.23 7.10 13.56
N PRO A 14 4.57 6.46 14.55
CA PRO A 14 3.12 6.19 14.42
C PRO A 14 2.27 7.45 14.32
N GLN A 15 2.66 8.53 14.99
CA GLN A 15 1.87 9.76 14.99
C GLN A 15 1.82 10.39 13.61
N ARG A 16 2.97 10.54 12.95
CA ARG A 16 3.02 11.09 11.60
C ARG A 16 2.47 10.11 10.55
N TYR A 17 2.61 8.80 10.82
CA TYR A 17 2.07 7.79 9.92
C TYR A 17 0.54 7.86 9.83
N GLU A 18 -0.14 8.30 10.91
CA GLU A 18 -1.59 8.52 10.86
C GLU A 18 -1.96 9.57 9.82
N ASN A 19 -1.14 10.61 9.67
CA ASN A 19 -1.35 11.61 8.62
C ASN A 19 -1.23 10.99 7.23
N TYR A 20 -0.24 10.12 7.04
CA TYR A 20 -0.09 9.36 5.80
C TYR A 20 -1.36 8.55 5.49
N LYS A 21 -1.89 7.83 6.47
CA LYS A 21 -3.07 6.99 6.29
C LYS A 21 -4.28 7.80 5.80
N ALA A 22 -4.41 9.03 6.25
CA ALA A 22 -5.51 9.90 5.84
C ALA A 22 -5.34 10.41 4.41
N MET A 23 -4.11 10.50 3.92
CA MET A 23 -3.80 11.03 2.58
C MET A 23 -4.01 10.01 1.47
N VAL A 24 -3.99 8.71 1.79
CA VAL A 24 -4.01 7.66 0.77
C VAL A 24 -5.34 7.55 0.02
N PRO A 25 -6.50 7.45 0.70
CA PRO A 25 -7.76 7.26 -0.02
C PRO A 25 -8.05 8.32 -1.09
N PRO A 26 -7.85 9.63 -0.84
CA PRO A 26 -8.08 10.62 -1.90
C PRO A 26 -7.19 10.41 -3.13
N SER A 27 -5.98 9.86 -2.95
CA SER A 27 -5.05 9.66 -4.06
C SER A 27 -5.51 8.58 -5.03
N PHE A 28 -6.45 7.73 -4.63
CA PHE A 28 -6.94 6.63 -5.47
C PHE A 28 -7.92 7.07 -6.56
N ALA A 29 -8.54 8.23 -6.40
CA ALA A 29 -9.71 8.62 -7.20
C ALA A 29 -9.50 8.53 -8.71
N ALA A 30 -8.33 8.99 -9.20
CA ALA A 30 -8.03 9.01 -10.63
C ALA A 30 -7.48 7.66 -11.14
N TYR A 31 -7.19 6.72 -10.24
CA TYR A 31 -6.47 5.49 -10.60
C TYR A 31 -7.26 4.22 -10.29
N GLY A 32 -8.38 4.33 -9.60
CA GLY A 32 -9.26 3.20 -9.33
C GLY A 32 -8.77 2.26 -8.24
N GLY A 33 -7.93 2.74 -7.34
CA GLY A 33 -7.44 1.93 -6.23
C GLY A 33 -8.48 1.73 -5.15
N ARG A 34 -8.43 0.56 -4.50
CA ARG A 34 -9.25 0.30 -3.31
C ARG A 34 -8.52 -0.65 -2.38
N PHE A 35 -8.69 -0.46 -1.08
CA PHE A 35 -8.09 -1.36 -0.09
C PHE A 35 -8.80 -2.71 -0.07
N LEU A 36 -8.03 -3.78 -0.04
CA LEU A 36 -8.50 -5.13 0.24
C LEU A 36 -8.10 -5.56 1.65
N VAL A 37 -6.90 -5.18 2.09
CA VAL A 37 -6.40 -5.41 3.44
C VAL A 37 -5.75 -4.12 3.88
N ARG A 38 -6.07 -3.67 5.08
CA ARG A 38 -5.51 -2.42 5.60
C ARG A 38 -5.12 -2.59 7.07
N GLY A 39 -4.01 -3.31 7.30
CA GLY A 39 -3.50 -3.51 8.65
C GLY A 39 -4.30 -4.51 9.47
N GLY A 40 -4.99 -5.45 8.83
CA GLY A 40 -5.71 -6.51 9.53
C GLY A 40 -4.76 -7.49 10.21
N LYS A 41 -5.30 -8.27 11.13
CA LYS A 41 -4.52 -9.25 11.88
C LYS A 41 -3.93 -10.29 10.93
N VAL A 42 -2.65 -10.60 11.14
CA VAL A 42 -1.92 -11.59 10.36
C VAL A 42 -1.63 -12.81 11.23
N GLU A 43 -1.84 -14.00 10.69
CA GLU A 43 -1.45 -15.27 11.33
C GLU A 43 -0.54 -16.03 10.38
N THR A 44 0.64 -16.39 10.84
CA THR A 44 1.58 -17.19 10.03
C THR A 44 1.15 -18.64 10.05
N LEU A 45 0.96 -19.24 8.88
CA LEU A 45 0.63 -20.66 8.73
C LEU A 45 1.84 -21.51 8.49
N GLU A 46 2.84 -20.99 7.81
CA GLU A 46 4.09 -21.70 7.50
C GLU A 46 5.23 -20.70 7.42
N GLY A 47 6.42 -21.13 7.82
CA GLY A 47 7.64 -20.36 7.65
C GLY A 47 7.83 -19.31 8.72
N ASP A 48 8.80 -18.43 8.48
CA ASP A 48 9.24 -17.42 9.45
C ASP A 48 8.70 -16.04 9.15
N TRP A 49 7.86 -15.91 8.13
CA TRP A 49 7.37 -14.59 7.71
C TRP A 49 6.21 -14.16 8.61
N SER A 50 6.46 -13.09 9.35
CA SER A 50 5.47 -12.54 10.28
C SER A 50 5.41 -11.03 10.09
N PRO A 51 4.69 -10.54 9.07
CA PRO A 51 4.59 -9.11 8.79
C PRO A 51 3.96 -8.36 9.97
N LYS A 52 4.52 -7.20 10.30
CA LYS A 52 3.99 -6.37 11.39
C LYS A 52 2.71 -5.64 10.96
N ARG A 53 2.74 -5.04 9.78
CA ARG A 53 1.57 -4.40 9.19
C ARG A 53 1.52 -4.79 7.73
N PHE A 54 0.39 -5.32 7.30
CA PHE A 54 0.21 -5.80 5.94
C PHE A 54 -0.93 -5.04 5.27
N VAL A 55 -0.68 -4.54 4.06
CA VAL A 55 -1.68 -3.77 3.30
C VAL A 55 -1.74 -4.32 1.89
N MET A 56 -2.95 -4.44 1.35
CA MET A 56 -3.16 -4.78 -0.06
C MET A 56 -4.13 -3.79 -0.67
N VAL A 57 -3.78 -3.32 -1.86
CA VAL A 57 -4.62 -2.41 -2.64
C VAL A 57 -4.83 -3.00 -4.02
N GLU A 58 -6.08 -3.03 -4.47
CA GLU A 58 -6.41 -3.48 -5.82
C GLU A 58 -6.52 -2.30 -6.77
N PHE A 59 -5.98 -2.48 -7.98
CA PHE A 59 -6.13 -1.53 -9.10
C PHE A 59 -6.66 -2.27 -10.32
N PRO A 60 -7.25 -1.55 -11.29
CA PRO A 60 -7.77 -2.22 -12.50
C PRO A 60 -6.70 -2.90 -13.33
N SER A 61 -5.45 -2.46 -13.24
CA SER A 61 -4.34 -3.02 -14.01
C SER A 61 -3.01 -2.67 -13.36
N VAL A 62 -1.95 -3.36 -13.78
CA VAL A 62 -0.59 -3.02 -13.36
C VAL A 62 -0.24 -1.59 -13.76
N ASP A 63 -0.64 -1.18 -14.98
CA ASP A 63 -0.35 0.18 -15.46
C ASP A 63 -0.99 1.24 -14.56
N LYS A 64 -2.23 1.02 -14.12
CA LYS A 64 -2.92 1.94 -13.20
C LYS A 64 -2.24 1.97 -11.85
N ALA A 65 -1.83 0.82 -11.33
CA ALA A 65 -1.13 0.76 -10.05
C ALA A 65 0.18 1.52 -10.10
N ARG A 66 0.96 1.33 -11.16
CA ARG A 66 2.23 2.03 -11.33
C ARG A 66 2.02 3.52 -11.53
N ALA A 67 1.00 3.90 -12.30
CA ALA A 67 0.66 5.31 -12.50
C ALA A 67 0.32 5.98 -11.18
N TRP A 68 -0.45 5.31 -10.31
CA TRP A 68 -0.76 5.83 -8.99
C TRP A 68 0.52 6.02 -8.15
N TRP A 69 1.40 5.01 -8.14
CA TRP A 69 2.63 5.05 -7.35
C TRP A 69 3.53 6.23 -7.76
N ASP A 70 3.56 6.55 -9.06
CA ASP A 70 4.35 7.64 -9.62
C ASP A 70 3.60 8.97 -9.71
N SER A 71 2.35 9.01 -9.23
CA SER A 71 1.48 10.17 -9.47
C SER A 71 1.81 11.36 -8.59
N PRO A 72 1.49 12.58 -9.06
CA PRO A 72 1.56 13.76 -8.21
C PRO A 72 0.56 13.68 -7.05
N GLU A 73 -0.58 13.02 -7.24
CA GLU A 73 -1.59 12.86 -6.18
C GLU A 73 -1.07 12.05 -4.99
N TYR A 74 -0.13 11.12 -5.23
CA TYR A 74 0.43 10.29 -4.18
C TYR A 74 1.81 10.78 -3.69
N ALA A 75 2.42 11.72 -4.38
CA ALA A 75 3.82 12.10 -4.14
C ALA A 75 4.10 12.54 -2.70
N GLU A 76 3.24 13.40 -2.14
CA GLU A 76 3.42 13.89 -0.78
C GLU A 76 3.21 12.78 0.24
N ALA A 77 2.18 11.97 0.06
CA ALA A 77 1.92 10.82 0.93
C ALA A 77 3.08 9.82 0.88
N LYS A 78 3.57 9.53 -0.31
CA LYS A 78 4.68 8.60 -0.49
C LYS A 78 5.93 9.07 0.26
N ALA A 79 6.27 10.35 0.15
CA ALA A 79 7.41 10.91 0.87
C ALA A 79 7.23 10.79 2.39
N LEU A 80 6.04 11.05 2.90
CA LEU A 80 5.75 10.94 4.32
C LEU A 80 5.86 9.49 4.80
N ARG A 81 5.37 8.53 4.01
CA ARG A 81 5.52 7.11 4.33
C ARG A 81 6.99 6.72 4.42
N GLN A 82 7.79 7.16 3.46
CA GLN A 82 9.22 6.83 3.43
C GLN A 82 9.98 7.40 4.63
N GLU A 83 9.51 8.53 5.18
CA GLU A 83 10.11 9.12 6.38
C GLU A 83 9.66 8.45 7.67
N THR A 84 8.47 7.84 7.68
CA THR A 84 7.85 7.37 8.92
C THR A 84 7.85 5.85 9.07
N ALA A 85 8.22 5.13 8.02
CA ALA A 85 8.13 3.67 7.99
C ALA A 85 9.17 3.06 7.06
N THR A 86 9.51 1.81 7.34
CA THR A 86 10.28 0.96 6.42
C THR A 86 9.29 0.04 5.72
N THR A 87 9.29 0.04 4.38
CA THR A 87 8.32 -0.72 3.61
C THR A 87 8.97 -1.60 2.56
N GLN A 88 8.34 -2.74 2.31
CA GLN A 88 8.59 -3.55 1.12
C GLN A 88 7.28 -3.58 0.35
N MET A 89 7.35 -3.23 -0.92
CA MET A 89 6.16 -3.04 -1.74
C MET A 89 6.38 -3.65 -3.12
N ILE A 90 5.43 -4.46 -3.55
CA ILE A 90 5.44 -5.02 -4.90
C ILE A 90 4.10 -4.77 -5.56
N VAL A 91 4.10 -4.82 -6.88
CA VAL A 91 2.87 -4.90 -7.65
C VAL A 91 2.84 -6.25 -8.35
N VAL A 92 1.71 -6.94 -8.29
CA VAL A 92 1.55 -8.25 -8.90
C VAL A 92 0.26 -8.29 -9.70
N GLU A 93 0.33 -8.87 -10.90
CA GLU A 93 -0.84 -9.01 -11.75
C GLU A 93 -1.71 -10.15 -11.24
N GLY A 94 -3.01 -9.90 -11.14
CA GLY A 94 -3.96 -10.90 -10.71
C GLY A 94 -4.50 -11.74 -11.87
N VAL A 95 -5.37 -12.69 -11.55
CA VAL A 95 -6.08 -13.47 -12.55
C VAL A 95 -7.39 -12.77 -12.92
N ASP A 96 -7.86 -13.05 -14.11
CA ASP A 96 -9.16 -12.54 -14.57
C ASP A 96 -10.34 -13.26 -13.91
#